data_f94c90ec0dd34cfb5825b1e7fe89d822
#
_entry.id   f94c90ec0dd34cfb5825b1e7fe89d822
#
_cell.length_a   1.000
_cell.length_b   1.000
_cell.length_c   1.000
_cell.angle_alpha   90.00
_cell.angle_beta   90.00
_cell.angle_gamma   90.00
#
_symmetry.space_group_name_H-M   'P 1'
#
loop_
_entity.id
_entity.type
_entity.pdbx_description
1 polymer ?
#
loop_
_entity_poly.entity_id
_entity_poly.type
_entity_poly.pdbx_seq_one_letter_code
_entity_poly.pdbx_strand_id
1 'polypeptide(L)'
;PARTDYERMSQDIPAMVVNRTIGGHVTVSTTASILEEVAQIGLNWMELVLYGSPEAYDEPTADTVCAECTPGDWNLMARLLDTLL
;
A
#
# COMPACT_ATOMS: atom_id res chain seq x y z
N PRO A 1 13.33 4.24 8.58
CA PRO A 1 12.36 4.65 7.55
C PRO A 1 11.82 3.47 6.74
N ALA A 2 10.56 3.56 6.34
CA ALA A 2 9.88 2.48 5.65
C ALA A 2 10.56 2.06 4.35
N ARG A 3 11.10 3.01 3.58
CA ARG A 3 11.80 2.71 2.34
C ARG A 3 13.04 1.87 2.56
N THR A 4 13.83 2.21 3.57
CA THR A 4 15.05 1.48 3.91
C THR A 4 14.70 0.05 4.37
N ASP A 5 13.67 -0.10 5.18
CA ASP A 5 13.20 -1.40 5.63
C ASP A 5 12.72 -2.24 4.45
N TYR A 6 11.97 -1.65 3.52
CA TYR A 6 11.52 -2.30 2.30
C TYR A 6 12.70 -2.79 1.45
N GLU A 7 13.73 -1.96 1.28
CA GLU A 7 14.91 -2.32 0.50
C GLU A 7 15.73 -3.44 1.13
N ARG A 8 15.68 -3.56 2.46
CA ARG A 8 16.39 -4.61 3.22
C ARG A 8 15.65 -5.93 3.29
N MET A 9 14.36 -5.95 2.98
CA MET A 9 13.58 -7.18 2.98
C MET A 9 14.03 -8.10 1.84
N SER A 10 13.80 -9.40 1.99
CA SER A 10 14.04 -10.37 0.93
C SER A 10 13.30 -9.99 -0.34
N GLN A 11 13.98 -10.04 -1.49
CA GLN A 11 13.37 -9.75 -2.78
C GLN A 11 12.40 -10.85 -3.24
N ASP A 12 12.37 -11.97 -2.54
CA ASP A 12 11.48 -13.10 -2.85
C ASP A 12 10.13 -13.01 -2.13
N ILE A 13 9.92 -11.95 -1.34
CA ILE A 13 8.69 -11.76 -0.56
C ILE A 13 7.86 -10.63 -1.19
N PRO A 14 6.55 -10.85 -1.42
CA PRO A 14 5.67 -9.76 -1.83
C PRO A 14 5.68 -8.66 -0.77
N ALA A 15 5.85 -7.43 -1.20
CA ALA A 15 5.94 -6.31 -0.26
C ALA A 15 5.50 -5.01 -0.93
N MET A 16 5.05 -4.06 -0.11
CA MET A 16 4.65 -2.76 -0.57
C MET A 16 4.99 -1.70 0.48
N VAL A 17 5.40 -0.54 0.01
CA VAL A 17 5.59 0.66 0.83
C VAL A 17 4.68 1.76 0.33
N VAL A 18 3.99 2.40 1.27
CA VAL A 18 3.14 3.55 0.99
C VAL A 18 3.59 4.69 1.91
N ASN A 19 4.21 5.70 1.33
CA ASN A 19 4.71 6.86 2.07
C ASN A 19 3.94 8.12 1.69
N ARG A 20 3.53 8.89 2.68
CA ARG A 20 2.94 10.21 2.49
C ARG A 20 3.99 11.15 1.91
N THR A 21 3.65 11.91 0.86
CA THR A 21 4.58 12.86 0.23
C THR A 21 4.82 14.09 1.09
N ILE A 22 3.84 14.51 1.89
CA ILE A 22 3.93 15.64 2.80
C ILE A 22 3.28 15.29 4.13
N GLY A 23 3.73 15.98 5.18
CA GLY A 23 3.29 15.71 6.55
C GLY A 23 4.13 14.63 7.21
N GLY A 24 3.94 14.41 8.49
CA GLY A 24 4.64 13.44 9.30
C GLY A 24 3.68 12.53 10.07
N HIS A 25 4.20 11.77 11.01
CA HIS A 25 3.39 10.84 11.81
C HIS A 25 2.21 11.51 12.51
N VAL A 26 2.40 12.72 13.03
CA VAL A 26 1.34 13.46 13.71
C VAL A 26 0.20 13.80 12.76
N THR A 27 0.55 14.29 11.56
CA THR A 27 -0.44 14.63 10.54
C THR A 27 -1.27 13.40 10.14
N VAL A 28 -0.60 12.27 9.90
CA VAL A 28 -1.26 11.02 9.53
C VAL A 28 -2.19 10.54 10.64
N SER A 29 -1.80 10.68 11.90
CA SER A 29 -2.57 10.18 13.04
C SER A 29 -3.67 11.12 13.52
N THR A 30 -3.72 12.39 13.06
CA THR A 30 -4.68 13.39 13.57
C THR A 30 -5.65 13.92 12.53
N THR A 31 -5.39 13.73 11.23
CA THR A 31 -6.23 14.23 10.15
C THR A 31 -7.19 13.13 9.69
N ALA A 32 -8.50 13.33 9.90
CA ALA A 32 -9.51 12.31 9.63
C ALA A 32 -9.50 11.79 8.19
N SER A 33 -9.38 12.68 7.20
CA SER A 33 -9.35 12.26 5.79
C SER A 33 -8.13 11.40 5.44
N ILE A 34 -6.98 11.69 6.06
CA ILE A 34 -5.76 10.90 5.88
C ILE A 34 -5.90 9.54 6.56
N LEU A 35 -6.52 9.50 7.75
CA LEU A 35 -6.79 8.25 8.45
C LEU A 35 -7.72 7.34 7.65
N GLU A 36 -8.70 7.91 6.96
CA GLU A 36 -9.59 7.15 6.07
C GLU A 36 -8.81 6.52 4.92
N GLU A 37 -7.91 7.26 4.29
CA GLU A 37 -7.05 6.72 3.24
C GLU A 37 -6.15 5.61 3.77
N VAL A 38 -5.53 5.80 4.93
CA VAL A 38 -4.67 4.78 5.57
C VAL A 38 -5.48 3.51 5.87
N ALA A 39 -6.68 3.66 6.41
CA ALA A 39 -7.55 2.53 6.71
C ALA A 39 -7.93 1.78 5.44
N GLN A 40 -8.26 2.49 4.37
CA GLN A 40 -8.64 1.87 3.10
C GLN A 40 -7.47 1.15 2.44
N ILE A 41 -6.27 1.74 2.50
CA ILE A 41 -5.04 1.09 2.04
C ILE A 41 -4.83 -0.22 2.79
N GLY A 42 -4.96 -0.20 4.12
CA GLY A 42 -4.82 -1.39 4.95
C GLY A 42 -5.83 -2.47 4.62
N LEU A 43 -7.10 -2.10 4.41
CA LEU A 43 -8.15 -3.03 4.03
C LEU A 43 -7.89 -3.64 2.66
N ASN A 44 -7.49 -2.84 1.69
CA ASN A 44 -7.18 -3.32 0.34
C ASN A 44 -5.99 -4.28 0.37
N TRP A 45 -4.96 -3.95 1.13
CA TRP A 45 -3.81 -4.82 1.31
C TRP A 45 -4.19 -6.16 1.94
N MET A 46 -4.98 -6.13 3.02
CA MET A 46 -5.43 -7.35 3.69
C MET A 46 -6.30 -8.21 2.78
N GLU A 47 -7.18 -7.58 2.01
CA GLU A 47 -8.03 -8.29 1.06
C GLU A 47 -7.17 -9.00 -0.01
N LEU A 48 -6.17 -8.32 -0.54
CA LEU A 48 -5.26 -8.91 -1.51
C LEU A 48 -4.47 -10.08 -0.92
N VAL A 49 -3.91 -9.91 0.28
CA VAL A 49 -3.07 -10.92 0.94
C VAL A 49 -3.87 -12.14 1.38
N LEU A 50 -5.07 -11.92 1.94
CA LEU A 50 -5.87 -13.01 2.52
C LEU A 50 -6.84 -13.63 1.53
N TYR A 51 -7.36 -12.87 0.58
CA TYR A 51 -8.43 -13.30 -0.31
C TYR A 51 -8.16 -13.00 -1.78
N GLY A 52 -6.91 -12.75 -2.14
CA GLY A 52 -6.53 -12.44 -3.53
C GLY A 52 -7.09 -13.48 -4.51
N SER A 53 -7.69 -13.00 -5.59
CA SER A 53 -8.34 -13.84 -6.58
C SER A 53 -8.06 -13.28 -7.97
N PRO A 54 -7.64 -14.13 -8.94
CA PRO A 54 -7.40 -13.66 -10.32
C PRO A 54 -8.65 -13.04 -10.96
N GLU A 55 -9.85 -13.42 -10.51
CA GLU A 55 -11.09 -12.83 -10.99
C GLU A 55 -11.30 -11.41 -10.47
N ALA A 56 -10.79 -11.10 -9.26
CA ALA A 56 -10.93 -9.78 -8.64
C ALA A 56 -9.77 -8.86 -9.02
N TYR A 57 -8.59 -9.41 -9.22
CA TYR A 57 -7.37 -8.65 -9.50
C TYR A 57 -6.69 -9.20 -10.74
N ASP A 58 -6.86 -8.50 -11.86
CA ASP A 58 -6.23 -8.91 -13.12
C ASP A 58 -4.71 -8.79 -13.04
N GLU A 59 -4.23 -7.58 -12.65
CA GLU A 59 -2.80 -7.32 -12.42
C GLU A 59 -2.66 -6.45 -11.16
N PRO A 60 -2.44 -7.06 -9.98
CA PRO A 60 -2.32 -6.28 -8.75
C PRO A 60 -1.02 -5.47 -8.75
N THR A 61 -1.18 -4.17 -8.60
CA THR A 61 -0.09 -3.19 -8.53
C THR A 61 -0.23 -2.38 -7.24
N ALA A 62 0.77 -1.52 -6.98
CA ALA A 62 0.64 -0.58 -5.87
C ALA A 62 -0.62 0.28 -5.99
N ASP A 63 -1.01 0.65 -7.21
CA ASP A 63 -2.23 1.44 -7.43
C ASP A 63 -3.50 0.66 -7.09
N THR A 64 -3.49 -0.66 -7.20
CA THR A 64 -4.63 -1.50 -6.78
C THR A 64 -4.89 -1.35 -5.28
N VAL A 65 -3.84 -1.39 -4.49
CA VAL A 65 -3.94 -1.24 -3.02
C VAL A 65 -4.28 0.20 -2.64
N CYS A 66 -3.76 1.16 -3.39
CA CYS A 66 -3.98 2.59 -3.15
C CYS A 66 -5.09 3.18 -4.05
N ALA A 67 -6.10 2.36 -4.39
CA ALA A 67 -7.15 2.75 -5.33
C ALA A 67 -7.93 4.00 -4.89
N GLU A 68 -8.12 4.18 -3.59
CA GLU A 68 -8.83 5.31 -3.02
C GLU A 68 -7.90 6.44 -2.56
N CYS A 69 -6.61 6.35 -2.85
CA CYS A 69 -5.64 7.38 -2.48
C CYS A 69 -5.82 8.64 -3.31
N THR A 70 -5.66 9.80 -2.68
CA THR A 70 -5.62 11.07 -3.40
C THR A 70 -4.35 11.10 -4.25
N PRO A 71 -4.48 11.29 -5.58
CA PRO A 71 -3.31 11.31 -6.46
C PRO A 71 -2.28 12.36 -6.03
N GLY A 72 -1.01 11.98 -6.05
CA GLY A 72 0.10 12.86 -5.70
C GLY A 72 0.41 12.96 -4.21
N ASP A 73 -0.47 12.46 -3.35
CA ASP A 73 -0.28 12.53 -1.89
C ASP A 73 0.55 11.38 -1.32
N TRP A 74 0.76 10.33 -2.10
CA TRP A 74 1.44 9.12 -1.65
C TRP A 74 2.53 8.68 -2.62
N ASN A 75 3.67 8.27 -2.08
CA ASN A 75 4.73 7.60 -2.83
C ASN A 75 4.60 6.10 -2.63
N LEU A 76 4.55 5.36 -3.73
CA LEU A 76 4.27 3.93 -3.73
C LEU A 76 5.46 3.14 -4.27
N MET A 77 5.79 2.04 -3.61
CA MET A 77 6.72 1.03 -4.12
C MET A 77 6.14 -0.35 -3.81
N ALA A 78 6.23 -1.26 -4.76
CA ALA A 78 5.72 -2.61 -4.57
C ALA A 78 6.52 -3.61 -5.38
N ARG A 79 6.48 -4.88 -4.96
CA ARG A 79 7.06 -6.00 -5.71
C ARG A 79 6.28 -7.27 -5.48
N LEU A 80 6.25 -8.13 -6.49
CA LEU A 80 5.70 -9.50 -6.42
C LEU A 80 4.24 -9.57 -5.97
N LEU A 81 3.44 -8.50 -6.18
CA LEU A 81 2.03 -8.50 -5.77
C LEU A 81 1.21 -9.55 -6.52
N ASP A 82 1.57 -9.83 -7.77
CA ASP A 82 0.92 -10.86 -8.58
C ASP A 82 1.06 -12.26 -7.98
N THR A 83 2.09 -12.50 -7.16
CA THR A 83 2.27 -13.79 -6.49
C THR A 83 1.26 -14.03 -5.36
N LEU A 84 0.49 -13.00 -5.00
CA LEU A 84 -0.57 -13.10 -3.99
C LEU A 84 -1.89 -13.62 -4.54
N LEU A 85 -2.00 -13.75 -5.85
CA LEU A 85 -3.22 -14.24 -6.51
C LEU A 85 -3.34 -15.76 -6.49
#